data_5e0c646cc735388896251f067fd16d85
#
_entry.id   5e0c646cc735388896251f067fd16d85
#
_cell.length_a   1.000
_cell.length_b   1.000
_cell.length_c   1.000
_cell.angle_alpha   90.00
_cell.angle_beta   90.00
_cell.angle_gamma   90.00
#
_symmetry.space_group_name_H-M   'P 1'
#
loop_
_entity.id
_entity.type
_entity.pdbx_description
1 polymer ?
#
loop_
_entity_poly.entity_id
_entity_poly.type
_entity_poly.pdbx_seq_one_letter_code
_entity_poly.pdbx_strand_id
1 'polypeptide(L)'
;MSVKKISEAILGVGVDDTTIDLFESQYPVPTGVSYNSYVILDEKTAILDTVDNRATEPWLANLTEALAGRKPDYLVVSHMEPDHGANIAKLAALYPEMQVVGNAKTFLYMDQFFGADAVAKERRVVVKDGESLSLGTHTLTFVLAPMVHWPEVMVSYESSEKVLFSADGFGRFGAVARFDENADWASEARRYYLNIVGKYGPQVQALLKKAAALDIATICPLHGPVLTGDLSKYLNYYDLWSSYKAEEPEKILVASASIHGHTRAAAHTMAEKLRAKGAKVVEMDLTRTDVSYAVTEAFRCGKTVLACATYDGFLFPPMENLLAHLKTKAFQSRTIALMENGTWAPMAAKLMRAELDGMKNITVCDTVVTLRSASNAAAEAQMDAMVDELLAK
;
A
#
# COMPACT_ATOMS: atom_id res chain seq x y z
N MET A 1 10.08 -11.78 16.91
CA MET A 1 10.10 -10.60 17.81
C MET A 1 9.79 -11.10 19.20
N SER A 2 10.38 -10.55 20.22
CA SER A 2 9.89 -10.59 21.60
C SER A 2 8.85 -9.49 21.77
N VAL A 3 8.08 -9.56 22.86
CA VAL A 3 7.15 -8.50 23.25
C VAL A 3 7.86 -7.14 23.24
N LYS A 4 7.29 -6.16 22.53
CA LYS A 4 7.83 -4.79 22.44
C LYS A 4 7.05 -3.87 23.35
N LYS A 5 7.73 -3.20 24.27
CA LYS A 5 7.12 -2.18 25.11
C LYS A 5 6.95 -0.89 24.29
N ILE A 6 5.70 -0.45 24.10
CA ILE A 6 5.34 0.85 23.51
C ILE A 6 5.20 1.87 24.62
N SER A 7 4.49 1.49 25.69
CA SER A 7 4.39 2.22 26.94
C SER A 7 4.34 1.25 28.14
N GLU A 8 4.05 1.71 29.33
CA GLU A 8 3.86 0.81 30.48
C GLU A 8 2.61 -0.08 30.33
N ALA A 9 1.58 0.40 29.66
CA ALA A 9 0.31 -0.30 29.47
C ALA A 9 0.17 -0.93 28.08
N ILE A 10 0.84 -0.42 27.07
CA ILE A 10 0.68 -0.83 25.67
C ILE A 10 1.88 -1.64 25.21
N LEU A 11 1.63 -2.88 24.81
CA LEU A 11 2.63 -3.84 24.36
C LEU A 11 2.37 -4.28 22.91
N GLY A 12 3.41 -4.32 22.11
CA GLY A 12 3.38 -4.93 20.77
C GLY A 12 3.70 -6.43 20.88
N VAL A 13 2.81 -7.27 20.39
CA VAL A 13 2.92 -8.74 20.44
C VAL A 13 3.01 -9.37 19.05
N GLY A 14 3.12 -8.56 18.01
CA GLY A 14 3.18 -9.00 16.62
C GLY A 14 4.39 -9.88 16.28
N VAL A 15 4.46 -10.30 15.02
CA VAL A 15 5.48 -11.20 14.50
C VAL A 15 6.08 -10.65 13.21
N ASP A 16 7.40 -10.77 13.05
CA ASP A 16 8.08 -10.56 11.77
C ASP A 16 8.14 -11.89 10.99
N ASP A 17 7.40 -12.00 9.89
CA ASP A 17 7.57 -13.11 8.95
C ASP A 17 8.66 -12.75 7.94
N THR A 18 9.83 -13.33 8.13
CA THR A 18 10.99 -13.16 7.25
C THR A 18 11.11 -14.26 6.20
N THR A 19 10.12 -15.14 6.11
CA THR A 19 10.10 -16.32 5.23
C THR A 19 9.10 -16.18 4.08
N ILE A 20 8.15 -15.28 4.19
CA ILE A 20 7.22 -14.96 3.10
C ILE A 20 7.96 -14.27 1.96
N ASP A 21 7.71 -14.68 0.73
CA ASP A 21 8.28 -14.10 -0.50
C ASP A 21 7.30 -13.18 -1.23
N LEU A 22 5.98 -13.49 -1.17
CA LEU A 22 4.92 -12.74 -1.82
C LEU A 22 3.81 -12.36 -0.83
N PHE A 23 3.61 -11.08 -0.59
CA PHE A 23 2.45 -10.56 0.14
C PHE A 23 1.22 -10.61 -0.77
N GLU A 24 0.05 -11.01 -0.23
CA GLU A 24 -1.18 -11.28 -1.00
C GLU A 24 -0.96 -12.20 -2.23
N SER A 25 0.05 -13.07 -2.18
CA SER A 25 0.44 -13.96 -3.29
C SER A 25 0.81 -13.21 -4.59
N GLN A 26 1.12 -11.91 -4.52
CA GLN A 26 1.42 -11.11 -5.70
C GLN A 26 2.58 -10.11 -5.52
N TYR A 27 2.75 -9.50 -4.35
CA TYR A 27 3.76 -8.45 -4.16
C TYR A 27 5.05 -9.02 -3.57
N PRO A 28 6.18 -8.97 -4.29
CA PRO A 28 7.45 -9.44 -3.75
C PRO A 28 7.84 -8.67 -2.48
N VAL A 29 8.14 -9.40 -1.42
CA VAL A 29 8.59 -8.85 -0.14
C VAL A 29 9.92 -9.49 0.29
N PRO A 30 11.03 -9.13 -0.35
CA PRO A 30 12.34 -9.77 -0.14
C PRO A 30 12.86 -9.62 1.30
N THR A 31 12.35 -8.65 2.03
CA THR A 31 12.66 -8.45 3.46
C THR A 31 11.56 -8.98 4.39
N GLY A 32 10.58 -9.71 3.85
CA GLY A 32 9.43 -10.22 4.61
C GLY A 32 8.38 -9.17 4.91
N VAL A 33 7.58 -9.39 5.95
CA VAL A 33 6.53 -8.49 6.42
C VAL A 33 6.38 -8.59 7.94
N SER A 34 5.95 -7.52 8.59
CA SER A 34 5.53 -7.55 10.00
C SER A 34 4.00 -7.65 10.07
N TYR A 35 3.50 -8.60 10.84
CA TYR A 35 2.11 -8.66 11.27
C TYR A 35 2.04 -8.13 12.70
N ASN A 36 1.50 -6.94 12.87
CA ASN A 36 1.43 -6.32 14.20
C ASN A 36 0.10 -6.64 14.89
N SER A 37 0.19 -6.86 16.17
CA SER A 37 -0.92 -7.00 17.10
C SER A 37 -0.50 -6.37 18.42
N TYR A 38 -1.45 -5.84 19.17
CA TYR A 38 -1.14 -5.08 20.37
C TYR A 38 -1.97 -5.54 21.55
N VAL A 39 -1.48 -5.29 22.76
CA VAL A 39 -2.20 -5.55 24.01
C VAL A 39 -2.20 -4.26 24.83
N ILE A 40 -3.35 -3.90 25.38
CA ILE A 40 -3.48 -2.85 26.38
C ILE A 40 -3.80 -3.51 27.72
N LEU A 41 -2.92 -3.32 28.69
CA LEU A 41 -3.04 -3.83 30.05
C LEU A 41 -3.60 -2.72 30.97
N ASP A 42 -4.86 -2.87 31.39
CA ASP A 42 -5.51 -1.93 32.29
C ASP A 42 -6.39 -2.71 33.28
N GLU A 43 -7.40 -2.12 33.87
CA GLU A 43 -8.42 -2.84 34.66
C GLU A 43 -9.03 -3.95 33.84
N LYS A 44 -9.37 -3.63 32.58
CA LYS A 44 -9.70 -4.59 31.52
C LYS A 44 -8.59 -4.69 30.49
N THR A 45 -8.32 -5.89 30.05
CA THR A 45 -7.28 -6.16 29.06
C THR A 45 -7.88 -6.27 27.66
N ALA A 46 -7.37 -5.48 26.72
CA ALA A 46 -7.77 -5.53 25.32
C ALA A 46 -6.62 -6.01 24.42
N ILE A 47 -6.93 -6.92 23.49
CA ILE A 47 -6.07 -7.30 22.37
C ILE A 47 -6.58 -6.54 21.14
N LEU A 48 -5.69 -5.97 20.33
CA LEU A 48 -6.02 -5.29 19.09
C LEU A 48 -5.45 -6.09 17.94
N ASP A 49 -6.35 -6.63 17.13
CA ASP A 49 -6.13 -7.51 15.99
C ASP A 49 -5.33 -8.77 16.29
N THR A 50 -5.29 -9.68 15.35
CA THR A 50 -4.49 -10.90 15.39
C THR A 50 -3.41 -10.84 14.29
N VAL A 51 -2.92 -11.97 13.83
CA VAL A 51 -1.89 -12.07 12.80
C VAL A 51 -2.26 -13.13 11.77
N ASP A 52 -1.51 -13.18 10.67
CA ASP A 52 -1.60 -14.22 9.66
C ASP A 52 -1.46 -15.62 10.28
N ASN A 53 -2.16 -16.60 9.70
CA ASN A 53 -2.11 -18.00 10.16
C ASN A 53 -0.69 -18.57 10.17
N ARG A 54 0.20 -18.10 9.29
CA ARG A 54 1.62 -18.50 9.25
C ARG A 54 2.38 -18.10 10.52
N ALA A 55 1.95 -17.03 11.19
CA ALA A 55 2.57 -16.45 12.38
C ALA A 55 1.88 -16.85 13.69
N THR A 56 0.88 -17.75 13.66
CA THR A 56 0.02 -18.10 14.82
C THR A 56 0.82 -18.47 16.06
N GLU A 57 1.72 -19.44 15.96
CA GLU A 57 2.40 -20.00 17.14
C GLU A 57 3.35 -19.00 17.81
N PRO A 58 4.24 -18.29 17.09
CA PRO A 58 5.07 -17.26 17.69
C PRO A 58 4.26 -16.10 18.24
N TRP A 59 3.13 -15.72 17.59
CA TRP A 59 2.24 -14.70 18.12
C TRP A 59 1.57 -15.11 19.43
N LEU A 60 1.05 -16.35 19.53
CA LEU A 60 0.46 -16.84 20.78
C LEU A 60 1.49 -16.90 21.92
N ALA A 61 2.75 -17.22 21.62
CA ALA A 61 3.82 -17.15 22.62
C ALA A 61 4.04 -15.73 23.13
N ASN A 62 4.15 -14.74 22.21
CA ASN A 62 4.27 -13.31 22.57
C ASN A 62 3.05 -12.82 23.35
N LEU A 63 1.85 -13.21 22.93
CA LEU A 63 0.60 -12.84 23.59
C LEU A 63 0.54 -13.41 25.01
N THR A 64 0.94 -14.66 25.20
CA THR A 64 0.98 -15.33 26.53
C THR A 64 1.97 -14.61 27.45
N GLU A 65 3.14 -14.25 26.95
CA GLU A 65 4.15 -13.48 27.68
C GLU A 65 3.58 -12.12 28.11
N ALA A 66 2.97 -11.38 27.17
CA ALA A 66 2.41 -10.06 27.42
C ALA A 66 1.25 -10.07 28.43
N LEU A 67 0.38 -11.08 28.34
CA LEU A 67 -0.75 -11.23 29.26
C LEU A 67 -0.30 -11.58 30.70
N ALA A 68 0.86 -12.20 30.87
CA ALA A 68 1.41 -12.55 32.20
C ALA A 68 0.39 -13.25 33.12
N GLY A 69 -0.42 -14.16 32.57
CA GLY A 69 -1.46 -14.88 33.30
C GLY A 69 -2.82 -14.18 33.37
N ARG A 70 -2.96 -12.94 32.89
CA ARG A 70 -4.27 -12.27 32.77
C ARG A 70 -5.11 -12.95 31.67
N LYS A 71 -6.42 -12.85 31.79
CA LYS A 71 -7.37 -13.19 30.71
C LYS A 71 -7.76 -11.91 29.98
N PRO A 72 -7.77 -11.91 28.65
CA PRO A 72 -8.23 -10.75 27.90
C PRO A 72 -9.76 -10.59 28.05
N ASP A 73 -10.23 -9.38 28.26
CA ASP A 73 -11.63 -9.02 28.27
C ASP A 73 -12.17 -8.77 26.86
N TYR A 74 -11.32 -8.18 26.01
CA TYR A 74 -11.71 -7.77 24.67
C TYR A 74 -10.69 -8.17 23.61
N LEU A 75 -11.20 -8.55 22.44
CA LEU A 75 -10.49 -8.54 21.15
C LEU A 75 -11.12 -7.45 20.28
N VAL A 76 -10.38 -6.40 19.99
CA VAL A 76 -10.79 -5.35 19.06
C VAL A 76 -10.31 -5.75 17.66
N VAL A 77 -11.23 -5.81 16.70
CA VAL A 77 -10.94 -6.18 15.31
C VAL A 77 -11.03 -4.94 14.44
N SER A 78 -9.89 -4.42 14.03
CA SER A 78 -9.79 -3.27 13.15
C SER A 78 -10.01 -3.65 11.68
N HIS A 79 -9.56 -4.86 11.28
CA HIS A 79 -9.59 -5.35 9.91
C HIS A 79 -9.79 -6.85 9.84
N MET A 80 -10.57 -7.31 8.86
CA MET A 80 -10.94 -8.73 8.71
C MET A 80 -10.11 -9.48 7.66
N GLU A 81 -9.17 -8.83 7.00
CA GLU A 81 -8.26 -9.53 6.10
C GLU A 81 -7.52 -10.64 6.84
N PRO A 82 -7.33 -11.83 6.21
CA PRO A 82 -6.79 -13.00 6.91
C PRO A 82 -5.44 -12.81 7.59
N ASP A 83 -4.61 -11.89 7.12
CA ASP A 83 -3.31 -11.58 7.75
C ASP A 83 -3.42 -10.82 9.09
N HIS A 84 -4.64 -10.37 9.44
CA HIS A 84 -5.01 -9.81 10.75
C HIS A 84 -6.14 -10.57 11.41
N GLY A 85 -6.99 -11.24 10.62
CA GLY A 85 -8.20 -11.90 11.08
C GLY A 85 -8.06 -13.41 11.34
N ALA A 86 -7.04 -14.09 10.81
CA ALA A 86 -6.99 -15.55 10.76
C ALA A 86 -7.11 -16.24 12.13
N ASN A 87 -6.67 -15.61 13.20
CA ASN A 87 -6.65 -16.21 14.54
C ASN A 87 -7.84 -15.81 15.43
N ILE A 88 -8.82 -15.06 14.93
CA ILE A 88 -9.97 -14.60 15.73
C ILE A 88 -10.74 -15.78 16.32
N ALA A 89 -11.11 -16.78 15.52
CA ALA A 89 -11.86 -17.94 15.98
C ALA A 89 -11.05 -18.79 17.00
N LYS A 90 -9.74 -18.95 16.75
CA LYS A 90 -8.83 -19.66 17.68
C LYS A 90 -8.75 -18.94 19.02
N LEU A 91 -8.60 -17.61 19.00
CA LEU A 91 -8.52 -16.82 20.24
C LEU A 91 -9.85 -16.82 21.00
N ALA A 92 -10.97 -16.74 20.27
CA ALA A 92 -12.30 -16.82 20.87
C ALA A 92 -12.59 -18.17 21.55
N ALA A 93 -12.01 -19.25 21.02
CA ALA A 93 -12.08 -20.57 21.63
C ALA A 93 -11.17 -20.71 22.87
N LEU A 94 -9.97 -20.10 22.84
CA LEU A 94 -9.03 -20.11 23.97
C LEU A 94 -9.55 -19.27 25.15
N TYR A 95 -10.29 -18.20 24.88
CA TYR A 95 -10.82 -17.27 25.90
C TYR A 95 -12.35 -17.14 25.75
N PRO A 96 -13.13 -18.12 26.25
CA PRO A 96 -14.58 -18.15 26.04
C PRO A 96 -15.35 -16.99 26.68
N GLU A 97 -14.77 -16.30 27.65
CA GLU A 97 -15.37 -15.11 28.30
C GLU A 97 -15.04 -13.80 27.58
N MET A 98 -14.03 -13.80 26.69
CA MET A 98 -13.59 -12.61 25.96
C MET A 98 -14.67 -12.13 25.00
N GLN A 99 -14.96 -10.85 24.99
CA GLN A 99 -15.85 -10.21 24.01
C GLN A 99 -15.05 -9.77 22.78
N VAL A 100 -15.68 -9.86 21.61
CA VAL A 100 -15.10 -9.39 20.34
C VAL A 100 -15.77 -8.08 19.96
N VAL A 101 -14.97 -7.04 19.74
CA VAL A 101 -15.39 -5.68 19.42
C VAL A 101 -15.12 -5.39 17.96
N GLY A 102 -16.12 -4.94 17.22
CA GLY A 102 -16.01 -4.58 15.82
C GLY A 102 -17.27 -3.89 15.34
N ASN A 103 -17.29 -3.38 14.10
CA ASN A 103 -18.51 -2.85 13.55
C ASN A 103 -19.40 -3.95 12.93
N ALA A 104 -20.60 -3.60 12.48
CA ALA A 104 -21.55 -4.58 11.94
C ALA A 104 -21.01 -5.36 10.72
N LYS A 105 -20.16 -4.76 9.88
CA LYS A 105 -19.54 -5.45 8.74
C LYS A 105 -18.43 -6.39 9.17
N THR A 106 -17.69 -6.05 10.22
CA THR A 106 -16.70 -6.95 10.84
C THR A 106 -17.35 -8.30 11.19
N PHE A 107 -18.51 -8.28 11.85
CA PHE A 107 -19.20 -9.52 12.22
C PHE A 107 -19.81 -10.23 11.02
N LEU A 108 -20.27 -9.51 10.00
CA LEU A 108 -20.72 -10.11 8.75
C LEU A 108 -19.57 -10.90 8.08
N TYR A 109 -18.38 -10.32 7.99
CA TYR A 109 -17.23 -10.97 7.37
C TYR A 109 -16.68 -12.09 8.26
N MET A 110 -16.70 -11.91 9.57
CA MET A 110 -16.35 -12.97 10.53
C MET A 110 -17.21 -14.21 10.34
N ASP A 111 -18.53 -14.05 10.15
CA ASP A 111 -19.44 -15.15 9.87
C ASP A 111 -19.14 -15.83 8.52
N GLN A 112 -18.67 -15.07 7.53
CA GLN A 112 -18.27 -15.61 6.22
C GLN A 112 -16.96 -16.41 6.29
N PHE A 113 -15.99 -15.96 7.09
CA PHE A 113 -14.69 -16.63 7.23
C PHE A 113 -14.75 -17.86 8.15
N PHE A 114 -15.49 -17.78 9.25
CA PHE A 114 -15.41 -18.78 10.34
C PHE A 114 -16.72 -19.48 10.63
N GLY A 115 -17.82 -19.05 10.02
CA GLY A 115 -19.17 -19.51 10.37
C GLY A 115 -19.80 -18.73 11.54
N ALA A 116 -21.12 -18.68 11.56
CA ALA A 116 -21.88 -17.83 12.49
C ALA A 116 -21.70 -18.19 13.99
N ASP A 117 -21.24 -19.39 14.27
CA ASP A 117 -21.08 -19.91 15.64
C ASP A 117 -19.65 -19.75 16.18
N ALA A 118 -18.68 -19.27 15.37
CA ALA A 118 -17.30 -19.09 15.78
C ALA A 118 -17.15 -18.10 16.96
N VAL A 119 -17.98 -17.05 16.95
CA VAL A 119 -18.12 -16.10 18.05
C VAL A 119 -19.61 -15.94 18.35
N ALA A 120 -20.06 -16.42 19.51
CA ALA A 120 -21.46 -16.31 19.93
C ALA A 120 -21.94 -14.85 19.93
N LYS A 121 -23.20 -14.61 19.54
CA LYS A 121 -23.75 -13.25 19.39
C LYS A 121 -23.65 -12.42 20.67
N GLU A 122 -23.81 -13.06 21.83
CA GLU A 122 -23.75 -12.45 23.15
C GLU A 122 -22.35 -11.93 23.50
N ARG A 123 -21.33 -12.41 22.79
CA ARG A 123 -19.93 -11.97 22.93
C ARG A 123 -19.53 -10.86 21.93
N ARG A 124 -20.45 -10.46 21.05
CA ARG A 124 -20.18 -9.45 20.03
C ARG A 124 -20.55 -8.06 20.51
N VAL A 125 -19.57 -7.18 20.58
CA VAL A 125 -19.76 -5.76 20.88
C VAL A 125 -19.72 -4.99 19.56
N VAL A 126 -20.90 -4.60 19.06
CA VAL A 126 -21.03 -3.85 17.80
C VAL A 126 -20.86 -2.37 18.11
N VAL A 127 -19.83 -1.76 17.51
CA VAL A 127 -19.54 -0.33 17.69
C VAL A 127 -19.81 0.48 16.42
N LYS A 128 -20.09 1.78 16.62
CA LYS A 128 -20.32 2.77 15.57
C LYS A 128 -19.23 3.83 15.56
N ASP A 129 -19.24 4.67 14.51
CA ASP A 129 -18.31 5.79 14.39
C ASP A 129 -18.41 6.75 15.57
N GLY A 130 -17.30 6.99 16.24
CA GLY A 130 -17.20 7.86 17.41
C GLY A 130 -17.59 7.23 18.77
N GLU A 131 -18.04 5.97 18.77
CA GLU A 131 -18.29 5.27 20.05
C GLU A 131 -16.98 4.92 20.77
N SER A 132 -17.03 4.80 22.09
CA SER A 132 -15.85 4.54 22.92
C SER A 132 -16.04 3.33 23.82
N LEU A 133 -14.93 2.67 24.15
CA LEU A 133 -14.83 1.56 25.07
C LEU A 133 -13.83 1.91 26.18
N SER A 134 -14.27 1.95 27.43
CA SER A 134 -13.38 2.13 28.56
C SER A 134 -12.76 0.80 29.02
N LEU A 135 -11.46 0.83 29.25
CA LEU A 135 -10.70 -0.28 29.82
C LEU A 135 -10.34 -0.04 31.30
N GLY A 136 -10.72 1.12 31.84
CA GLY A 136 -10.34 1.63 33.14
C GLY A 136 -9.75 3.03 33.00
N THR A 137 -8.44 3.16 33.10
CA THR A 137 -7.70 4.41 32.83
C THR A 137 -7.65 4.74 31.34
N HIS A 138 -7.54 3.71 30.47
CA HIS A 138 -7.48 3.85 29.02
C HIS A 138 -8.88 3.79 28.38
N THR A 139 -9.06 4.57 27.34
CA THR A 139 -10.32 4.59 26.57
C THR A 139 -10.01 4.55 25.09
N LEU A 140 -10.60 3.56 24.40
CA LEU A 140 -10.55 3.43 22.95
C LEU A 140 -11.76 4.13 22.32
N THR A 141 -11.52 5.06 21.42
CA THR A 141 -12.56 5.66 20.56
C THR A 141 -12.42 5.13 19.15
N PHE A 142 -13.51 4.60 18.61
CA PHE A 142 -13.51 3.96 17.29
C PHE A 142 -13.86 4.95 16.19
N VAL A 143 -13.04 5.00 15.14
CA VAL A 143 -13.26 5.85 13.97
C VAL A 143 -13.38 4.93 12.76
N LEU A 144 -14.56 4.90 12.13
CA LEU A 144 -14.78 4.08 10.94
C LEU A 144 -14.02 4.67 9.74
N ALA A 145 -13.28 3.80 9.06
CA ALA A 145 -12.44 4.10 7.91
C ALA A 145 -12.81 3.22 6.69
N PRO A 146 -14.09 3.23 6.25
CA PRO A 146 -14.55 2.31 5.22
C PRO A 146 -13.77 2.50 3.92
N MET A 147 -13.38 1.38 3.30
CA MET A 147 -12.55 1.31 2.10
C MET A 147 -11.10 1.79 2.28
N VAL A 148 -10.59 1.81 3.53
CA VAL A 148 -9.16 2.02 3.78
C VAL A 148 -8.55 0.73 4.42
N HIS A 149 -8.41 -0.46 3.69
CA HIS A 149 -8.83 -0.55 2.27
C HIS A 149 -10.07 -1.45 2.06
N TRP A 150 -10.62 -2.08 3.09
CA TRP A 150 -11.88 -2.86 3.05
C TRP A 150 -13.05 -2.09 3.67
N PRO A 151 -14.31 -2.52 3.38
CA PRO A 151 -15.50 -1.77 3.81
C PRO A 151 -15.74 -1.70 5.32
N GLU A 152 -15.17 -2.63 6.10
CA GLU A 152 -15.34 -2.74 7.56
C GLU A 152 -14.23 -2.08 8.36
N VAL A 153 -13.16 -1.63 7.71
CA VAL A 153 -12.00 -1.09 8.42
C VAL A 153 -12.40 0.01 9.40
N MET A 154 -11.87 -0.07 10.60
CA MET A 154 -11.92 0.98 11.61
C MET A 154 -10.54 1.19 12.23
N VAL A 155 -10.25 2.39 12.68
CA VAL A 155 -9.08 2.71 13.49
C VAL A 155 -9.51 2.97 14.92
N SER A 156 -8.63 2.73 15.88
CA SER A 156 -8.92 2.93 17.30
C SER A 156 -7.97 3.97 17.87
N TYR A 157 -8.49 5.03 18.46
CA TYR A 157 -7.70 6.05 19.14
C TYR A 157 -7.76 5.87 20.65
N GLU A 158 -6.62 5.66 21.28
CA GLU A 158 -6.45 5.61 22.73
C GLU A 158 -6.05 7.02 23.22
N SER A 159 -6.90 7.61 24.04
CA SER A 159 -6.83 9.03 24.37
C SER A 159 -5.86 9.38 25.49
N SER A 160 -5.56 8.45 26.41
CA SER A 160 -4.72 8.71 27.60
C SER A 160 -3.25 8.87 27.21
N GLU A 161 -2.75 8.00 26.31
CA GLU A 161 -1.38 8.01 25.81
C GLU A 161 -1.28 8.55 24.37
N LYS A 162 -2.42 8.96 23.78
CA LYS A 162 -2.53 9.56 22.43
C LYS A 162 -2.04 8.62 21.33
N VAL A 163 -2.43 7.35 21.40
CA VAL A 163 -2.02 6.31 20.46
C VAL A 163 -3.12 6.04 19.45
N LEU A 164 -2.78 6.10 18.16
CA LEU A 164 -3.64 5.69 17.08
C LEU A 164 -3.25 4.28 16.60
N PHE A 165 -4.13 3.30 16.78
CA PHE A 165 -4.06 2.00 16.13
C PHE A 165 -4.74 2.15 14.76
N SER A 166 -3.91 2.19 13.72
CA SER A 166 -4.31 2.73 12.42
C SER A 166 -4.75 1.69 11.40
N ALA A 167 -4.99 0.45 11.82
CA ALA A 167 -5.16 -0.68 10.90
C ALA A 167 -4.01 -0.69 9.87
N ASP A 168 -4.28 -0.89 8.60
CA ASP A 168 -3.29 -0.85 7.52
C ASP A 168 -2.78 0.55 7.20
N GLY A 169 -3.46 1.57 7.69
CA GLY A 169 -3.01 2.94 7.55
C GLY A 169 -1.60 3.13 8.12
N PHE A 170 -0.74 3.81 7.38
CA PHE A 170 0.68 4.04 7.70
C PHE A 170 1.55 2.77 7.74
N GLY A 171 1.02 1.64 7.27
CA GLY A 171 1.75 0.41 7.11
C GLY A 171 2.80 0.47 5.99
N ARG A 172 3.70 -0.51 5.98
CA ARG A 172 4.71 -0.68 4.94
C ARG A 172 5.08 -2.15 4.76
N PHE A 173 5.59 -2.50 3.58
CA PHE A 173 6.26 -3.77 3.38
C PHE A 173 7.61 -3.83 4.12
N GLY A 174 8.04 -5.04 4.40
CA GLY A 174 9.29 -5.36 5.07
C GLY A 174 9.12 -5.69 6.56
N ALA A 175 9.78 -6.74 7.00
CA ALA A 175 9.86 -7.12 8.41
C ALA A 175 10.72 -6.13 9.20
N VAL A 176 10.23 -5.62 10.32
CA VAL A 176 10.94 -4.64 11.17
C VAL A 176 12.32 -5.15 11.61
N ALA A 177 12.44 -6.46 11.88
CA ALA A 177 13.71 -7.06 12.25
C ALA A 177 14.80 -7.01 11.14
N ARG A 178 14.41 -6.69 9.90
CA ARG A 178 15.31 -6.55 8.75
C ARG A 178 15.46 -5.12 8.25
N PHE A 179 14.96 -4.14 8.99
CA PHE A 179 15.17 -2.75 8.62
C PHE A 179 16.61 -2.35 8.92
N ASP A 180 17.25 -1.74 7.92
CA ASP A 180 18.40 -0.88 8.17
C ASP A 180 17.92 0.36 8.93
N GLU A 181 18.63 0.75 9.99
CA GLU A 181 18.32 1.96 10.79
C GLU A 181 18.29 3.23 9.93
N ASN A 182 18.98 3.21 8.79
CA ASN A 182 19.01 4.30 7.81
C ASN A 182 17.97 4.12 6.67
N ALA A 183 17.19 3.03 6.67
CA ALA A 183 16.23 2.77 5.61
C ALA A 183 15.13 3.84 5.60
N ASP A 184 14.91 4.43 4.44
CA ASP A 184 13.80 5.36 4.25
C ASP A 184 12.46 4.63 4.42
N TRP A 185 11.67 5.05 5.43
CA TRP A 185 10.32 4.51 5.66
C TRP A 185 9.47 4.63 4.40
N ALA A 186 9.59 5.76 3.69
CA ALA A 186 8.68 6.11 2.59
C ALA A 186 8.79 5.16 1.39
N SER A 187 9.93 4.54 1.11
CA SER A 187 10.11 3.70 -0.08
C SER A 187 9.12 2.53 -0.12
N GLU A 188 9.10 1.70 0.91
CA GLU A 188 8.22 0.54 1.00
C GLU A 188 6.81 0.89 1.48
N ALA A 189 6.64 1.98 2.25
CA ALA A 189 5.32 2.50 2.60
C ALA A 189 4.58 3.07 1.38
N ARG A 190 5.28 3.75 0.48
CA ARG A 190 4.73 4.21 -0.81
C ARG A 190 4.29 3.03 -1.66
N ARG A 191 5.15 2.01 -1.78
CA ARG A 191 4.82 0.81 -2.56
C ARG A 191 3.63 0.07 -1.95
N TYR A 192 3.58 -0.08 -0.63
CA TYR A 192 2.43 -0.63 0.08
C TYR A 192 1.17 0.20 -0.20
N TYR A 193 1.21 1.51 0.10
CA TYR A 193 0.06 2.40 -0.06
C TYR A 193 -0.50 2.37 -1.50
N LEU A 194 0.35 2.59 -2.50
CA LEU A 194 -0.11 2.72 -3.89
C LEU A 194 -0.64 1.40 -4.47
N ASN A 195 -0.17 0.26 -3.98
CA ASN A 195 -0.62 -1.04 -4.46
C ASN A 195 -1.81 -1.60 -3.67
N ILE A 196 -1.95 -1.29 -2.39
CA ILE A 196 -3.01 -1.81 -1.51
C ILE A 196 -4.14 -0.78 -1.35
N VAL A 197 -3.82 0.45 -0.95
CA VAL A 197 -4.79 1.48 -0.56
C VAL A 197 -5.09 2.48 -1.68
N GLY A 198 -4.17 2.69 -2.62
CA GLY A 198 -4.11 3.83 -3.54
C GLY A 198 -5.39 4.14 -4.35
N LYS A 199 -6.21 3.12 -4.67
CA LYS A 199 -7.51 3.31 -5.31
C LYS A 199 -8.46 4.22 -4.51
N TYR A 200 -8.33 4.21 -3.19
CA TYR A 200 -9.29 4.79 -2.25
C TYR A 200 -8.83 6.14 -1.67
N GLY A 201 -8.10 6.92 -2.45
CA GLY A 201 -7.61 8.24 -2.04
C GLY A 201 -8.65 9.15 -1.38
N PRO A 202 -9.88 9.32 -1.92
CA PRO A 202 -10.92 10.14 -1.28
C PRO A 202 -11.31 9.64 0.13
N GLN A 203 -11.32 8.33 0.36
CA GLN A 203 -11.62 7.74 1.66
C GLN A 203 -10.48 7.98 2.66
N VAL A 204 -9.23 7.88 2.20
CA VAL A 204 -8.06 8.24 3.01
C VAL A 204 -8.08 9.73 3.37
N GLN A 205 -8.41 10.63 2.44
CA GLN A 205 -8.59 12.07 2.72
C GLN A 205 -9.67 12.32 3.78
N ALA A 206 -10.79 11.58 3.72
CA ALA A 206 -11.84 11.67 4.73
C ALA A 206 -11.35 11.21 6.11
N LEU A 207 -10.56 10.11 6.17
CA LEU A 207 -9.95 9.61 7.39
C LEU A 207 -8.93 10.61 7.98
N LEU A 208 -8.04 11.16 7.14
CA LEU A 208 -7.06 12.18 7.56
C LEU A 208 -7.76 13.41 8.15
N LYS A 209 -8.88 13.84 7.57
CA LYS A 209 -9.68 14.95 8.10
C LYS A 209 -10.27 14.64 9.49
N LYS A 210 -10.75 13.41 9.71
CA LYS A 210 -11.21 12.97 11.06
C LYS A 210 -10.04 12.92 12.04
N ALA A 211 -8.92 12.34 11.64
CA ALA A 211 -7.72 12.20 12.47
C ALA A 211 -7.07 13.54 12.85
N ALA A 212 -7.22 14.57 12.03
CA ALA A 212 -6.72 15.93 12.33
C ALA A 212 -7.36 16.57 13.57
N ALA A 213 -8.50 16.07 14.06
CA ALA A 213 -9.13 16.50 15.30
C ALA A 213 -8.58 15.76 16.54
N LEU A 214 -7.71 14.76 16.36
CA LEU A 214 -7.13 13.94 17.42
C LEU A 214 -5.70 14.41 17.73
N ASP A 215 -5.35 14.38 19.00
CA ASP A 215 -3.97 14.67 19.45
C ASP A 215 -3.15 13.37 19.46
N ILE A 216 -2.57 13.02 18.30
CA ILE A 216 -1.87 11.76 18.09
C ILE A 216 -0.36 11.94 18.35
N ALA A 217 0.20 11.18 19.29
CA ALA A 217 1.64 11.14 19.58
C ALA A 217 2.33 9.90 19.00
N THR A 218 1.58 8.80 18.84
CA THR A 218 2.10 7.52 18.36
C THR A 218 1.11 6.90 17.38
N ILE A 219 1.63 6.31 16.28
CA ILE A 219 0.82 5.52 15.34
C ILE A 219 1.30 4.07 15.39
N CYS A 220 0.38 3.16 15.63
CA CYS A 220 0.56 1.71 15.71
C CYS A 220 -0.13 1.03 14.51
N PRO A 221 0.56 0.86 13.36
CA PRO A 221 0.00 0.22 12.18
C PRO A 221 0.01 -1.31 12.30
N LEU A 222 -0.76 -2.00 11.47
CA LEU A 222 -0.77 -3.47 11.39
C LEU A 222 0.44 -4.03 10.64
N HIS A 223 1.16 -3.21 9.87
CA HIS A 223 2.41 -3.58 9.19
C HIS A 223 3.52 -2.55 9.43
N GLY A 224 4.75 -3.04 9.59
CA GLY A 224 5.93 -2.19 9.74
C GLY A 224 6.14 -1.63 11.15
N PRO A 225 6.93 -0.55 11.32
CA PRO A 225 7.30 -0.03 12.64
C PRO A 225 6.20 0.81 13.26
N VAL A 226 6.19 0.86 14.60
CA VAL A 226 5.47 1.90 15.34
C VAL A 226 6.12 3.25 15.05
N LEU A 227 5.30 4.25 14.75
CA LEU A 227 5.73 5.59 14.37
C LEU A 227 5.57 6.56 15.54
N THR A 228 6.65 7.24 15.90
CA THR A 228 6.72 8.20 17.01
C THR A 228 7.47 9.46 16.59
N GLY A 229 7.51 10.45 17.47
CA GLY A 229 8.22 11.70 17.26
C GLY A 229 7.46 12.62 16.30
N ASP A 230 8.14 13.20 15.31
CA ASP A 230 7.47 14.06 14.32
C ASP A 230 6.68 13.22 13.30
N LEU A 231 5.39 13.16 13.52
CA LEU A 231 4.45 12.42 12.65
C LEU A 231 4.10 13.20 11.37
N SER A 232 4.44 14.47 11.26
CA SER A 232 4.05 15.33 10.14
C SER A 232 4.51 14.79 8.79
N LYS A 233 5.71 14.21 8.72
CA LYS A 233 6.25 13.61 7.49
C LYS A 233 5.38 12.45 6.97
N TYR A 234 4.84 11.62 7.85
CA TYR A 234 4.00 10.48 7.47
C TYR A 234 2.61 10.95 7.01
N LEU A 235 2.04 11.93 7.72
CA LEU A 235 0.78 12.57 7.34
C LEU A 235 0.88 13.28 5.99
N ASN A 236 1.99 13.99 5.75
CA ASN A 236 2.25 14.67 4.49
C ASN A 236 2.34 13.68 3.30
N TYR A 237 3.00 12.52 3.48
CA TYR A 237 3.01 11.49 2.45
C TYR A 237 1.60 10.96 2.17
N TYR A 238 0.83 10.66 3.21
CA TYR A 238 -0.54 10.15 3.04
C TYR A 238 -1.45 11.18 2.37
N ASP A 239 -1.34 12.48 2.73
CA ASP A 239 -2.06 13.56 2.04
C ASP A 239 -1.68 13.63 0.55
N LEU A 240 -0.38 13.58 0.26
CA LEU A 240 0.15 13.66 -1.09
C LEU A 240 -0.34 12.48 -1.95
N TRP A 241 -0.17 11.24 -1.45
CA TRP A 241 -0.55 10.04 -2.18
C TRP A 241 -2.05 9.94 -2.39
N SER A 242 -2.85 10.22 -1.35
CA SER A 242 -4.31 10.12 -1.41
C SER A 242 -4.97 11.24 -2.21
N SER A 243 -4.29 12.36 -2.41
CA SER A 243 -4.70 13.42 -3.34
C SER A 243 -4.21 13.20 -4.77
N TYR A 244 -3.56 12.06 -5.05
CA TYR A 244 -3.00 11.67 -6.36
C TYR A 244 -1.97 12.66 -6.94
N LYS A 245 -1.31 13.42 -6.09
CA LYS A 245 -0.23 14.32 -6.49
C LYS A 245 1.08 13.54 -6.69
N ALA A 246 1.90 13.96 -7.65
CA ALA A 246 3.24 13.41 -7.80
C ALA A 246 4.15 13.92 -6.67
N GLU A 247 4.97 13.03 -6.10
CA GLU A 247 5.99 13.47 -5.12
C GLU A 247 7.11 14.27 -5.78
N GLU A 248 7.47 13.86 -6.99
CA GLU A 248 8.50 14.49 -7.80
C GLU A 248 7.90 14.92 -9.16
N PRO A 249 7.20 16.08 -9.23
CA PRO A 249 6.48 16.50 -10.43
C PRO A 249 7.36 16.61 -11.68
N GLU A 250 8.63 16.97 -11.50
CA GLU A 250 9.59 17.15 -12.60
C GLU A 250 10.37 15.86 -12.95
N LYS A 251 10.22 14.82 -12.16
CA LYS A 251 10.87 13.53 -12.44
C LYS A 251 10.12 12.77 -13.52
N ILE A 252 10.87 12.07 -14.35
CA ILE A 252 10.35 11.32 -15.49
C ILE A 252 10.64 9.84 -15.29
N LEU A 253 9.59 9.01 -15.37
CA LEU A 253 9.73 7.56 -15.52
C LEU A 253 9.85 7.22 -17.02
N VAL A 254 10.85 6.43 -17.40
CA VAL A 254 10.93 5.79 -18.71
C VAL A 254 10.75 4.28 -18.51
N ALA A 255 9.55 3.78 -18.83
CA ALA A 255 9.18 2.38 -18.68
C ALA A 255 9.16 1.68 -20.04
N SER A 256 9.89 0.57 -20.17
CA SER A 256 10.00 -0.14 -21.44
C SER A 256 9.56 -1.60 -21.33
N ALA A 257 8.83 -2.07 -22.34
CA ALA A 257 8.49 -3.48 -22.55
C ALA A 257 9.04 -3.93 -23.92
N SER A 258 10.17 -4.65 -23.88
CA SER A 258 10.96 -4.99 -25.08
C SER A 258 11.13 -6.50 -25.23
N ILE A 259 10.86 -7.03 -26.45
CA ILE A 259 10.99 -8.46 -26.75
C ILE A 259 12.46 -8.84 -26.93
N HIS A 260 13.17 -8.16 -27.85
CA HIS A 260 14.54 -8.48 -28.25
C HIS A 260 15.56 -7.36 -27.97
N GLY A 261 15.19 -6.38 -27.12
CA GLY A 261 16.08 -5.31 -26.66
C GLY A 261 16.03 -4.01 -27.47
N HIS A 262 15.54 -3.98 -28.72
CA HIS A 262 15.53 -2.75 -29.54
C HIS A 262 14.66 -1.63 -28.94
N THR A 263 13.46 -1.96 -28.44
CA THR A 263 12.59 -0.99 -27.76
C THR A 263 13.25 -0.47 -26.50
N ARG A 264 13.90 -1.33 -25.69
CA ARG A 264 14.63 -0.94 -24.50
C ARG A 264 15.82 -0.03 -24.83
N ALA A 265 16.59 -0.35 -25.88
CA ALA A 265 17.69 0.49 -26.31
C ALA A 265 17.22 1.88 -26.72
N ALA A 266 16.11 1.98 -27.45
CA ALA A 266 15.52 3.27 -27.83
C ALA A 266 14.97 4.04 -26.60
N ALA A 267 14.35 3.34 -25.63
CA ALA A 267 13.92 3.94 -24.37
C ALA A 267 15.11 4.47 -23.54
N HIS A 268 16.23 3.74 -23.56
CA HIS A 268 17.47 4.21 -22.93
C HIS A 268 18.02 5.48 -23.62
N THR A 269 18.05 5.50 -24.97
CA THR A 269 18.43 6.70 -25.73
C THR A 269 17.52 7.90 -25.37
N MET A 270 16.21 7.67 -25.25
CA MET A 270 15.26 8.69 -24.82
C MET A 270 15.59 9.22 -23.40
N ALA A 271 15.90 8.32 -22.48
CA ALA A 271 16.28 8.68 -21.11
C ALA A 271 17.57 9.52 -21.09
N GLU A 272 18.58 9.16 -21.88
CA GLU A 272 19.81 9.93 -22.00
C GLU A 272 19.58 11.32 -22.60
N LYS A 273 18.71 11.44 -23.63
CA LYS A 273 18.33 12.76 -24.19
C LYS A 273 17.64 13.64 -23.16
N LEU A 274 16.75 13.08 -22.33
CA LEU A 274 16.11 13.80 -21.23
C LEU A 274 17.12 14.25 -20.15
N ARG A 275 18.05 13.35 -19.77
CA ARG A 275 19.14 13.69 -18.82
C ARG A 275 20.05 14.77 -19.37
N ALA A 276 20.37 14.75 -20.64
CA ALA A 276 21.18 15.77 -21.29
C ALA A 276 20.52 17.19 -21.26
N LYS A 277 19.18 17.25 -21.15
CA LYS A 277 18.42 18.47 -20.91
C LYS A 277 18.24 18.80 -19.41
N GLY A 278 18.86 18.05 -18.50
CA GLY A 278 18.82 18.30 -17.06
C GLY A 278 17.66 17.62 -16.30
N ALA A 279 16.85 16.78 -16.96
CA ALA A 279 15.75 16.08 -16.30
C ALA A 279 16.25 14.97 -15.36
N LYS A 280 15.55 14.78 -14.22
CA LYS A 280 15.71 13.60 -13.37
C LYS A 280 14.94 12.44 -13.99
N VAL A 281 15.63 11.36 -14.32
CA VAL A 281 15.03 10.20 -15.02
C VAL A 281 15.30 8.92 -14.26
N VAL A 282 14.25 8.13 -14.05
CA VAL A 282 14.33 6.73 -13.64
C VAL A 282 13.92 5.83 -14.82
N GLU A 283 14.69 4.78 -15.07
CA GLU A 283 14.41 3.80 -16.12
C GLU A 283 13.95 2.49 -15.51
N MET A 284 12.93 1.86 -16.12
CA MET A 284 12.45 0.54 -15.73
C MET A 284 12.23 -0.36 -16.94
N ASP A 285 12.80 -1.55 -16.88
CA ASP A 285 12.50 -2.65 -17.81
C ASP A 285 11.37 -3.49 -17.21
N LEU A 286 10.17 -3.36 -17.75
CA LEU A 286 8.97 -4.07 -17.27
C LEU A 286 9.04 -5.59 -17.44
N THR A 287 10.01 -6.08 -18.23
CA THR A 287 10.24 -7.53 -18.38
C THR A 287 11.11 -8.11 -17.25
N ARG A 288 11.67 -7.26 -16.40
CA ARG A 288 12.61 -7.62 -15.32
C ARG A 288 12.22 -7.03 -13.96
N THR A 289 11.32 -6.08 -13.96
CA THR A 289 10.87 -5.39 -12.74
C THR A 289 9.45 -5.83 -12.42
N ASP A 290 9.19 -6.20 -11.17
CA ASP A 290 7.82 -6.47 -10.74
C ASP A 290 6.93 -5.23 -10.92
N VAL A 291 5.70 -5.46 -11.34
CA VAL A 291 4.76 -4.39 -11.69
C VAL A 291 4.48 -3.43 -10.55
N SER A 292 4.56 -3.88 -9.29
CA SER A 292 4.33 -3.03 -8.11
C SER A 292 5.34 -1.89 -7.99
N TYR A 293 6.60 -2.12 -8.36
CA TYR A 293 7.61 -1.05 -8.41
C TYR A 293 7.35 -0.07 -9.55
N ALA A 294 6.93 -0.56 -10.72
CA ALA A 294 6.63 0.31 -11.85
C ALA A 294 5.39 1.18 -11.59
N VAL A 295 4.35 0.64 -10.97
CA VAL A 295 3.18 1.39 -10.48
C VAL A 295 3.63 2.48 -9.51
N THR A 296 4.48 2.12 -8.55
CA THR A 296 4.98 3.05 -7.54
C THR A 296 5.72 4.24 -8.17
N GLU A 297 6.63 4.00 -9.11
CA GLU A 297 7.36 5.08 -9.78
C GLU A 297 6.47 5.88 -10.73
N ALA A 298 5.47 5.27 -11.39
CA ALA A 298 4.51 6.00 -12.20
C ALA A 298 3.71 7.03 -11.38
N PHE A 299 3.26 6.65 -10.18
CA PHE A 299 2.58 7.60 -9.26
C PHE A 299 3.52 8.64 -8.67
N ARG A 300 4.78 8.27 -8.39
CA ARG A 300 5.80 9.15 -7.83
C ARG A 300 6.22 10.25 -8.78
N CYS A 301 6.38 9.91 -10.06
CA CYS A 301 6.82 10.83 -11.12
C CYS A 301 5.65 11.66 -11.68
N GLY A 302 5.91 12.92 -12.05
CA GLY A 302 4.91 13.76 -12.74
C GLY A 302 4.73 13.40 -14.20
N LYS A 303 5.77 12.82 -14.82
CA LYS A 303 5.83 12.54 -16.26
C LYS A 303 6.28 11.10 -16.48
N THR A 304 5.77 10.45 -17.56
CA THR A 304 6.13 9.07 -17.88
C THR A 304 6.26 8.88 -19.39
N VAL A 305 7.34 8.23 -19.82
CA VAL A 305 7.51 7.70 -21.17
C VAL A 305 7.19 6.22 -21.12
N LEU A 306 6.22 5.77 -21.92
CA LEU A 306 5.86 4.37 -22.11
C LEU A 306 6.38 3.88 -23.46
N ALA A 307 7.33 2.94 -23.46
CA ALA A 307 7.94 2.37 -24.65
C ALA A 307 7.55 0.89 -24.78
N CYS A 308 6.78 0.55 -25.80
CA CYS A 308 6.20 -0.79 -25.95
C CYS A 308 6.41 -1.38 -27.34
N ALA A 309 6.78 -2.66 -27.40
CA ALA A 309 6.74 -3.44 -28.62
C ALA A 309 5.30 -3.90 -28.92
N THR A 310 4.93 -3.92 -30.19
CA THR A 310 3.71 -4.58 -30.67
C THR A 310 3.92 -6.10 -30.66
N TYR A 311 3.02 -6.84 -30.05
CA TYR A 311 3.06 -8.29 -29.95
C TYR A 311 1.68 -8.88 -30.29
N ASP A 312 1.60 -9.81 -31.21
CA ASP A 312 0.35 -10.42 -31.71
C ASP A 312 -0.72 -9.38 -32.15
N GLY A 313 -0.27 -8.23 -32.68
CA GLY A 313 -1.15 -7.12 -33.05
C GLY A 313 -1.69 -6.33 -31.83
N PHE A 314 -1.16 -6.59 -30.63
CA PHE A 314 -1.57 -6.00 -29.37
C PHE A 314 -0.38 -5.42 -28.59
N LEU A 315 -0.57 -5.07 -27.33
CA LEU A 315 0.52 -4.65 -26.46
C LEU A 315 1.37 -5.85 -26.03
N PHE A 316 2.67 -5.66 -25.87
CA PHE A 316 3.48 -6.67 -25.23
C PHE A 316 3.06 -6.82 -23.76
N PRO A 317 2.78 -8.05 -23.26
CA PRO A 317 2.09 -8.28 -21.97
C PRO A 317 2.61 -7.51 -20.74
N PRO A 318 3.92 -7.27 -20.55
CA PRO A 318 4.36 -6.48 -19.39
C PRO A 318 3.84 -5.03 -19.39
N MET A 319 3.63 -4.42 -20.56
CA MET A 319 3.04 -3.08 -20.68
C MET A 319 1.52 -3.11 -20.42
N GLU A 320 0.83 -4.12 -20.97
CA GLU A 320 -0.59 -4.34 -20.70
C GLU A 320 -0.85 -4.49 -19.19
N ASN A 321 -0.03 -5.30 -18.52
CA ASN A 321 -0.10 -5.51 -17.08
C ASN A 321 0.08 -4.19 -16.31
N LEU A 322 1.07 -3.37 -16.66
CA LEU A 322 1.27 -2.06 -16.03
C LEU A 322 0.04 -1.16 -16.20
N LEU A 323 -0.46 -1.02 -17.44
CA LEU A 323 -1.61 -0.15 -17.73
C LEU A 323 -2.88 -0.61 -17.01
N ALA A 324 -3.12 -1.92 -16.92
CA ALA A 324 -4.24 -2.49 -16.16
C ALA A 324 -4.15 -2.13 -14.66
N HIS A 325 -2.95 -2.23 -14.06
CA HIS A 325 -2.74 -1.84 -12.67
C HIS A 325 -2.92 -0.33 -12.47
N LEU A 326 -2.35 0.50 -13.33
CA LEU A 326 -2.52 1.95 -13.25
C LEU A 326 -4.01 2.35 -13.28
N LYS A 327 -4.78 1.75 -14.19
CA LYS A 327 -6.21 1.99 -14.35
C LYS A 327 -7.00 1.59 -13.10
N THR A 328 -6.76 0.39 -12.56
CA THR A 328 -7.47 -0.11 -11.38
C THR A 328 -7.14 0.64 -10.11
N LYS A 329 -5.96 1.27 -10.03
CA LYS A 329 -5.51 2.06 -8.88
C LYS A 329 -5.78 3.56 -9.02
N ALA A 330 -6.63 3.94 -10.00
CA ALA A 330 -7.05 5.33 -10.23
C ALA A 330 -5.90 6.29 -10.57
N PHE A 331 -4.89 5.81 -11.31
CA PHE A 331 -3.81 6.64 -11.81
C PHE A 331 -4.35 7.85 -12.59
N GLN A 332 -3.85 9.04 -12.26
CA GLN A 332 -4.42 10.27 -12.80
C GLN A 332 -3.45 11.46 -12.70
N SER A 333 -3.80 12.54 -13.39
CA SER A 333 -3.11 13.84 -13.30
C SER A 333 -1.62 13.75 -13.62
N ARG A 334 -1.27 13.10 -14.76
CA ARG A 334 0.11 12.90 -15.22
C ARG A 334 0.25 13.23 -16.69
N THR A 335 1.49 13.56 -17.10
CA THR A 335 1.85 13.71 -18.52
C THR A 335 2.54 12.45 -19.03
N ILE A 336 2.07 11.92 -20.16
CA ILE A 336 2.53 10.66 -20.73
C ILE A 336 3.03 10.89 -22.15
N ALA A 337 4.20 10.35 -22.49
CA ALA A 337 4.75 10.27 -23.83
C ALA A 337 4.81 8.81 -24.30
N LEU A 338 4.58 8.55 -25.59
CA LEU A 338 4.42 7.21 -26.12
C LEU A 338 5.49 6.89 -27.16
N MET A 339 6.17 5.77 -26.97
CA MET A 339 7.09 5.17 -27.93
C MET A 339 6.59 3.78 -28.31
N GLU A 340 6.54 3.48 -29.58
CA GLU A 340 6.13 2.16 -30.08
C GLU A 340 7.19 1.52 -30.96
N ASN A 341 7.16 0.19 -31.03
CA ASN A 341 7.97 -0.58 -31.96
C ASN A 341 7.16 -1.68 -32.63
N GLY A 342 7.32 -1.80 -33.96
CA GLY A 342 6.68 -2.86 -34.73
C GLY A 342 7.25 -2.88 -36.16
N THR A 343 7.89 -3.98 -36.54
CA THR A 343 8.61 -4.11 -37.79
C THR A 343 7.74 -3.83 -39.01
N TRP A 344 6.53 -4.40 -39.07
CA TRP A 344 5.60 -4.25 -40.20
C TRP A 344 4.31 -3.50 -39.86
N ALA A 345 3.84 -3.56 -38.57
CA ALA A 345 2.58 -2.97 -38.17
C ALA A 345 2.68 -2.47 -36.69
N PRO A 346 3.36 -1.33 -36.44
CA PRO A 346 3.40 -0.75 -35.10
C PRO A 346 1.99 -0.30 -34.69
N MET A 347 1.51 -0.80 -33.56
CA MET A 347 0.17 -0.55 -33.02
C MET A 347 0.17 -0.14 -31.57
N ALA A 348 1.31 -0.29 -30.88
CA ALA A 348 1.37 -0.16 -29.42
C ALA A 348 1.00 1.25 -28.94
N ALA A 349 1.40 2.31 -29.64
CA ALA A 349 1.06 3.68 -29.25
C ALA A 349 -0.45 3.95 -29.28
N LYS A 350 -1.13 3.47 -30.35
CA LYS A 350 -2.58 3.58 -30.46
C LYS A 350 -3.30 2.85 -29.33
N LEU A 351 -2.85 1.65 -29.00
CA LEU A 351 -3.45 0.82 -27.96
C LEU A 351 -3.18 1.39 -26.57
N MET A 352 -1.95 1.85 -26.27
CA MET A 352 -1.64 2.53 -25.02
C MET A 352 -2.47 3.79 -24.84
N ARG A 353 -2.64 4.60 -25.90
CA ARG A 353 -3.48 5.81 -25.85
C ARG A 353 -4.93 5.46 -25.50
N ALA A 354 -5.50 4.41 -26.09
CA ALA A 354 -6.86 3.98 -25.79
C ALA A 354 -7.05 3.55 -24.31
N GLU A 355 -6.06 2.92 -23.70
CA GLU A 355 -6.09 2.60 -22.26
C GLU A 355 -5.99 3.86 -21.39
N LEU A 356 -5.18 4.83 -21.80
CA LEU A 356 -4.97 6.09 -21.09
C LEU A 356 -6.18 7.04 -21.18
N ASP A 357 -6.92 7.01 -22.28
CA ASP A 357 -8.13 7.84 -22.50
C ASP A 357 -9.22 7.57 -21.42
N GLY A 358 -9.21 6.39 -20.81
CA GLY A 358 -10.11 6.04 -19.70
C GLY A 358 -9.66 6.54 -18.32
N MET A 359 -8.47 7.15 -18.21
CA MET A 359 -7.89 7.62 -16.95
C MET A 359 -8.09 9.14 -16.77
N LYS A 360 -8.33 9.56 -15.53
CA LYS A 360 -8.69 10.96 -15.23
C LYS A 360 -7.50 11.90 -15.38
N ASN A 361 -7.68 13.02 -16.08
CA ASN A 361 -6.70 14.10 -16.19
C ASN A 361 -5.31 13.63 -16.67
N ILE A 362 -5.25 12.68 -17.60
CA ILE A 362 -4.02 12.31 -18.26
C ILE A 362 -3.81 13.22 -19.48
N THR A 363 -2.64 13.81 -19.56
CA THR A 363 -2.19 14.56 -20.76
C THR A 363 -1.23 13.66 -21.53
N VAL A 364 -1.61 13.27 -22.75
CA VAL A 364 -0.72 12.49 -23.62
C VAL A 364 -0.05 13.44 -24.61
N CYS A 365 1.27 13.31 -24.77
CA CYS A 365 2.01 14.06 -25.80
C CYS A 365 1.48 13.78 -27.20
N ASP A 366 1.53 14.79 -28.06
CA ASP A 366 1.11 14.66 -29.46
C ASP A 366 2.15 13.90 -30.28
N THR A 367 3.44 14.15 -29.98
CA THR A 367 4.57 13.44 -30.59
C THR A 367 4.57 11.97 -30.17
N VAL A 368 4.64 11.08 -31.14
CA VAL A 368 4.83 9.63 -30.95
C VAL A 368 6.15 9.22 -31.60
N VAL A 369 6.98 8.49 -30.87
CA VAL A 369 8.18 7.87 -31.47
C VAL A 369 7.81 6.50 -32.00
N THR A 370 7.91 6.32 -33.33
CA THR A 370 7.63 5.06 -33.99
C THR A 370 8.92 4.41 -34.50
N LEU A 371 9.22 3.25 -33.92
CA LEU A 371 10.34 2.41 -34.33
C LEU A 371 9.84 1.31 -35.26
N ARG A 372 10.67 1.03 -36.30
CA ARG A 372 10.50 -0.15 -37.16
C ARG A 372 11.73 -1.03 -36.98
N SER A 373 11.71 -1.81 -35.89
CA SER A 373 12.81 -2.64 -35.35
C SER A 373 13.88 -1.82 -34.63
N ALA A 374 14.97 -1.45 -35.30
CA ALA A 374 16.05 -0.64 -34.70
C ALA A 374 15.76 0.87 -34.83
N SER A 375 16.39 1.66 -33.96
CA SER A 375 16.39 3.12 -34.10
C SER A 375 17.09 3.57 -35.37
N ASN A 376 16.64 4.68 -35.95
CA ASN A 376 17.20 5.32 -37.12
C ASN A 376 17.07 6.84 -37.02
N ALA A 377 17.61 7.58 -37.98
CA ALA A 377 17.60 9.05 -37.97
C ALA A 377 16.20 9.67 -37.80
N ALA A 378 15.16 9.05 -38.38
CA ALA A 378 13.79 9.53 -38.23
C ALA A 378 13.26 9.34 -36.84
N ALA A 379 13.52 8.19 -36.19
CA ALA A 379 13.17 7.93 -34.81
C ALA A 379 13.94 8.85 -33.83
N GLU A 380 15.21 9.12 -34.10
CA GLU A 380 16.03 10.06 -33.34
C GLU A 380 15.44 11.47 -33.37
N ALA A 381 15.04 11.95 -34.53
CA ALA A 381 14.37 13.25 -34.67
C ALA A 381 13.02 13.32 -33.95
N GLN A 382 12.24 12.23 -33.97
CA GLN A 382 11.01 12.12 -33.18
C GLN A 382 11.30 12.14 -31.67
N MET A 383 12.37 11.49 -31.20
CA MET A 383 12.78 11.55 -29.79
C MET A 383 13.16 12.97 -29.37
N ASP A 384 13.92 13.70 -30.21
CA ASP A 384 14.27 15.07 -29.90
C ASP A 384 13.03 15.97 -29.77
N ALA A 385 12.07 15.84 -30.69
CA ALA A 385 10.80 16.57 -30.63
C ALA A 385 9.97 16.19 -29.38
N MET A 386 9.95 14.88 -29.03
CA MET A 386 9.25 14.38 -27.82
C MET A 386 9.89 14.91 -26.54
N VAL A 387 11.23 14.97 -26.48
CA VAL A 387 11.95 15.57 -25.33
C VAL A 387 11.51 17.00 -25.12
N ASP A 388 11.54 17.81 -26.18
CA ASP A 388 11.18 19.24 -26.07
C ASP A 388 9.69 19.41 -25.68
N GLU A 389 8.78 18.59 -26.25
CA GLU A 389 7.36 18.61 -25.88
C GLU A 389 7.12 18.18 -24.43
N LEU A 390 7.73 17.08 -24.00
CA LEU A 390 7.52 16.51 -22.65
C LEU A 390 8.07 17.45 -21.55
N LEU A 391 9.17 18.13 -21.82
CA LEU A 391 9.76 19.09 -20.88
C LEU A 391 8.97 20.41 -20.82
N ALA A 392 8.26 20.77 -21.88
CA ALA A 392 7.43 21.99 -21.92
C ALA A 392 6.08 21.84 -21.22
N LYS A 393 5.59 20.61 -21.05
CA LYS A 393 4.33 20.29 -20.34
C LYS A 393 4.56 20.08 -18.85
#